data_4ce3c47498ddd1b1b9db72ebc8e30bef
#
_entry.id   4ce3c47498ddd1b1b9db72ebc8e30bef
#
_cell.length_a   1.000
_cell.length_b   1.000
_cell.length_c   1.000
_cell.angle_alpha   90.00
_cell.angle_beta   90.00
_cell.angle_gamma   90.00
#
_symmetry.space_group_name_H-M   'P 1'
#
loop_
_entity.id
_entity.type
_entity.pdbx_description
1 polymer ?
#
loop_
_entity_poly.entity_id
_entity_poly.type
_entity_poly.pdbx_seq_one_letter_code
_entity_poly.pdbx_strand_id
1 'polypeptide(L)'
;SEMCIRDRDQDSGKTIFTPVQEPMNMSDIPFCYDHIENFENRIIYYESSRGCPFNCSYCLSSIDKKLRFRDIELVKKELAFFIEKKVPQVKFVDRTFNCRHDHAMEIWRFVKEHDNGITNFHFEISADLLNEEELALIHDMRPGLIQLEIGVQSTNETTIQEIHRTMKLELLKDIVRKIQGGENIHEHLD
;
A
#
# COMPACT_ATOMS: atom_id res chain seq x y z
N SER A 1 -30.17 -1.97 -6.78
CA SER A 1 -28.99 -1.91 -5.95
C SER A 1 -27.76 -2.10 -6.83
N GLU A 2 -26.91 -1.12 -6.90
CA GLU A 2 -25.69 -1.07 -7.75
C GLU A 2 -24.64 -2.14 -7.37
N MET A 3 -24.89 -2.87 -6.31
CA MET A 3 -23.98 -3.90 -5.79
C MET A 3 -24.33 -5.35 -6.20
N CYS A 4 -25.44 -5.56 -6.93
CA CYS A 4 -25.79 -6.89 -7.38
C CYS A 4 -25.10 -7.22 -8.70
N ILE A 5 -24.01 -7.99 -8.63
CA ILE A 5 -23.35 -8.54 -9.83
C ILE A 5 -24.24 -9.59 -10.50
N ARG A 6 -25.17 -10.19 -9.74
CA ARG A 6 -26.13 -11.20 -10.19
C ARG A 6 -27.50 -10.88 -9.60
N ASP A 7 -28.51 -10.97 -10.41
CA ASP A 7 -29.90 -10.91 -9.98
C ASP A 7 -30.68 -12.06 -10.62
N ARG A 8 -31.82 -12.40 -10.03
CA ARG A 8 -32.72 -13.40 -10.58
C ARG A 8 -34.01 -12.71 -11.02
N ASP A 9 -34.28 -12.76 -12.30
CA ASP A 9 -35.55 -12.33 -12.85
C ASP A 9 -36.67 -13.18 -12.25
N GLN A 10 -37.60 -12.56 -11.56
CA GLN A 10 -38.67 -13.25 -10.84
C GLN A 10 -39.66 -13.91 -11.80
N ASP A 11 -39.88 -13.37 -12.98
CA ASP A 11 -40.84 -13.85 -13.94
C ASP A 11 -40.29 -15.05 -14.76
N SER A 12 -39.06 -14.91 -15.25
CA SER A 12 -38.42 -15.94 -16.09
C SER A 12 -37.58 -16.96 -15.31
N GLY A 13 -37.25 -16.63 -14.05
CA GLY A 13 -36.35 -17.44 -13.20
C GLY A 13 -34.88 -17.47 -13.67
N LYS A 14 -34.54 -16.64 -14.69
CA LYS A 14 -33.19 -16.60 -15.25
C LYS A 14 -32.27 -15.72 -14.40
N THR A 15 -31.00 -16.13 -14.31
CA THR A 15 -29.97 -15.29 -13.70
C THR A 15 -29.54 -14.20 -14.70
N ILE A 16 -29.62 -12.96 -14.26
CA ILE A 16 -29.15 -11.80 -15.00
C ILE A 16 -27.79 -11.42 -14.44
N PHE A 17 -26.80 -11.18 -15.31
CA PHE A 17 -25.50 -10.67 -14.94
C PHE A 17 -25.42 -9.19 -15.37
N THR A 18 -25.08 -8.33 -14.42
CA THR A 18 -24.76 -6.94 -14.77
C THR A 18 -23.43 -6.90 -15.52
N PRO A 19 -23.26 -6.00 -16.50
CA PRO A 19 -21.98 -5.82 -17.17
C PRO A 19 -20.91 -5.37 -16.16
N VAL A 20 -19.68 -5.80 -16.40
CA VAL A 20 -18.52 -5.36 -15.61
C VAL A 20 -18.37 -3.86 -15.80
N GLN A 21 -18.37 -3.11 -14.71
CA GLN A 21 -18.16 -1.66 -14.75
C GLN A 21 -16.67 -1.35 -14.96
N GLU A 22 -16.39 -0.28 -15.69
CA GLU A 22 -15.01 0.23 -15.75
C GLU A 22 -14.54 0.68 -14.38
N PRO A 23 -13.28 0.34 -14.02
CA PRO A 23 -12.72 0.75 -12.74
C PRO A 23 -12.70 2.28 -12.59
N MET A 24 -13.19 2.75 -11.46
CA MET A 24 -13.19 4.19 -11.12
C MET A 24 -11.76 4.75 -11.10
N ASN A 25 -11.62 6.02 -11.51
CA ASN A 25 -10.38 6.76 -11.28
C ASN A 25 -10.18 6.94 -9.76
N MET A 26 -8.99 6.63 -9.26
CA MET A 26 -8.66 6.74 -7.83
C MET A 26 -8.80 8.16 -7.29
N SER A 27 -8.60 9.16 -8.13
CA SER A 27 -8.70 10.58 -7.74
C SER A 27 -10.15 11.08 -7.59
N ASP A 28 -11.13 10.33 -8.11
CA ASP A 28 -12.55 10.64 -7.96
C ASP A 28 -13.13 10.11 -6.63
N ILE A 29 -12.37 9.27 -5.90
CA ILE A 29 -12.79 8.75 -4.60
C ILE A 29 -12.75 9.89 -3.59
N PRO A 30 -13.87 10.21 -2.91
CA PRO A 30 -13.90 11.28 -1.92
C PRO A 30 -13.00 10.97 -0.72
N PHE A 31 -12.42 12.00 -0.14
CA PHE A 31 -11.72 11.89 1.14
C PHE A 31 -12.74 11.68 2.27
N CYS A 32 -12.60 10.60 3.03
CA CYS A 32 -13.62 10.17 4.00
C CYS A 32 -13.28 10.53 5.46
N TYR A 33 -12.20 11.30 5.68
CA TYR A 33 -11.72 11.63 7.02
C TYR A 33 -11.95 13.09 7.42
N ASP A 34 -12.93 13.78 6.83
CA ASP A 34 -13.25 15.18 7.15
C ASP A 34 -13.56 15.40 8.64
N HIS A 35 -14.08 14.37 9.30
CA HIS A 35 -14.38 14.33 10.73
C HIS A 35 -13.43 13.36 11.44
N ILE A 36 -12.14 13.68 11.48
CA ILE A 36 -11.09 12.81 12.03
C ILE A 36 -11.28 12.50 13.52
N GLU A 37 -11.98 13.35 14.26
CA GLU A 37 -12.34 13.15 15.66
C GLU A 37 -13.19 11.88 15.90
N ASN A 38 -13.90 11.39 14.89
CA ASN A 38 -14.66 10.13 14.95
C ASN A 38 -13.74 8.90 14.93
N PHE A 39 -12.45 9.09 14.64
CA PHE A 39 -11.44 8.04 14.52
C PHE A 39 -10.40 8.09 15.64
N GLU A 40 -10.68 8.79 16.73
CA GLU A 40 -9.79 8.86 17.88
C GLU A 40 -9.44 7.45 18.39
N ASN A 41 -8.16 7.20 18.65
CA ASN A 41 -7.61 5.90 19.06
C ASN A 41 -7.82 4.76 18.03
N ARG A 42 -7.97 5.10 16.74
CA ARG A 42 -8.05 4.13 15.64
C ARG A 42 -6.90 4.32 14.67
N ILE A 43 -6.50 3.21 14.04
CA ILE A 43 -5.60 3.26 12.89
C ILE A 43 -6.39 3.82 11.71
N ILE A 44 -5.83 4.81 11.03
CA ILE A 44 -6.38 5.36 9.79
C ILE A 44 -5.85 4.53 8.64
N TYR A 45 -6.75 4.02 7.81
CA TYR A 45 -6.40 3.30 6.59
C TYR A 45 -6.47 4.25 5.40
N TYR A 46 -5.41 4.29 4.60
CA TYR A 46 -5.30 5.17 3.44
C TYR A 46 -4.85 4.39 2.21
N GLU A 47 -5.39 4.73 1.04
CA GLU A 47 -5.08 4.05 -0.22
C GLU A 47 -4.64 5.09 -1.27
N SER A 48 -3.36 5.04 -1.68
CA SER A 48 -2.81 5.89 -2.72
C SER A 48 -2.77 5.21 -4.09
N SER A 49 -2.83 3.88 -4.10
CA SER A 49 -2.87 3.09 -5.32
C SER A 49 -3.68 1.81 -5.14
N ARG A 50 -4.22 1.30 -6.24
CA ARG A 50 -4.98 0.05 -6.27
C ARG A 50 -4.52 -0.85 -7.41
N GLY A 51 -4.59 -2.17 -7.16
CA GLY A 51 -4.07 -3.20 -8.04
C GLY A 51 -2.72 -3.71 -7.58
N CYS A 52 -2.25 -4.80 -8.17
CA CYS A 52 -0.95 -5.40 -7.87
C CYS A 52 -0.34 -5.96 -9.15
N PRO A 53 0.94 -5.71 -9.46
CA PRO A 53 1.58 -6.21 -10.68
C PRO A 53 1.91 -7.71 -10.62
N PHE A 54 1.90 -8.30 -9.41
CA PHE A 54 2.30 -9.68 -9.18
C PHE A 54 1.18 -10.69 -9.40
N ASN A 55 1.54 -11.98 -9.50
CA ASN A 55 0.67 -13.11 -9.84
C ASN A 55 0.56 -14.15 -8.75
N CYS A 56 0.81 -13.79 -7.49
CA CYS A 56 0.77 -14.75 -6.39
C CYS A 56 -0.56 -15.51 -6.37
N SER A 57 -0.50 -16.84 -6.44
CA SER A 57 -1.66 -17.70 -6.64
C SER A 57 -2.65 -17.73 -5.45
N TYR A 58 -2.16 -17.37 -4.26
CA TYR A 58 -2.95 -17.33 -3.03
C TYR A 58 -3.60 -15.95 -2.77
N CYS A 59 -3.21 -14.92 -3.54
CA CYS A 59 -3.59 -13.54 -3.25
C CYS A 59 -4.73 -13.06 -4.17
N LEU A 60 -5.83 -12.58 -3.59
CA LEU A 60 -6.95 -12.01 -4.35
C LEU A 60 -6.56 -10.77 -5.15
N SER A 61 -5.53 -10.02 -4.71
CA SER A 61 -5.05 -8.83 -5.43
C SER A 61 -4.40 -9.16 -6.77
N SER A 62 -4.05 -10.43 -7.03
CA SER A 62 -3.56 -10.89 -8.32
C SER A 62 -4.62 -10.88 -9.43
N ILE A 63 -5.90 -10.73 -9.08
CA ILE A 63 -7.03 -10.67 -10.02
C ILE A 63 -7.09 -9.29 -10.70
N ASP A 64 -6.88 -8.21 -9.93
CA ASP A 64 -6.87 -6.84 -10.46
C ASP A 64 -5.43 -6.38 -10.73
N LYS A 65 -4.96 -6.61 -11.94
CA LYS A 65 -3.59 -6.26 -12.37
C LYS A 65 -3.47 -4.83 -12.90
N LYS A 66 -4.58 -4.12 -13.06
CA LYS A 66 -4.58 -2.76 -13.55
C LYS A 66 -4.19 -1.81 -12.44
N LEU A 67 -2.90 -1.46 -12.39
CA LEU A 67 -2.40 -0.46 -11.45
C LEU A 67 -3.03 0.90 -11.73
N ARG A 68 -3.60 1.49 -10.70
CA ARG A 68 -4.22 2.82 -10.72
C ARG A 68 -3.68 3.61 -9.54
N PHE A 69 -3.29 4.82 -9.79
CA PHE A 69 -2.73 5.71 -8.78
C PHE A 69 -3.62 6.92 -8.58
N ARG A 70 -3.77 7.33 -7.35
CA ARG A 70 -4.36 8.61 -6.99
C ARG A 70 -3.42 9.73 -7.40
N ASP A 71 -3.97 10.87 -7.81
CA ASP A 71 -3.16 12.05 -8.16
C ASP A 71 -2.23 12.41 -6.99
N ILE A 72 -0.95 12.64 -7.29
CA ILE A 72 0.07 12.80 -6.25
C ILE A 72 -0.13 14.07 -5.43
N GLU A 73 -0.62 15.15 -6.03
CA GLU A 73 -0.86 16.40 -5.31
C GLU A 73 -2.09 16.25 -4.38
N LEU A 74 -3.07 15.45 -4.79
CA LEU A 74 -4.19 15.10 -3.93
C LEU A 74 -3.73 14.24 -2.75
N VAL A 75 -2.87 13.25 -2.99
CA VAL A 75 -2.26 12.42 -1.94
C VAL A 75 -1.51 13.30 -0.94
N LYS A 76 -0.64 14.20 -1.40
CA LYS A 76 0.12 15.12 -0.54
C LYS A 76 -0.81 16.00 0.31
N LYS A 77 -1.87 16.52 -0.28
CA LYS A 77 -2.88 17.32 0.45
C LYS A 77 -3.55 16.53 1.56
N GLU A 78 -3.90 15.28 1.30
CA GLU A 78 -4.56 14.40 2.27
C GLU A 78 -3.60 13.96 3.38
N LEU A 79 -2.33 13.69 3.04
CA LEU A 79 -1.28 13.41 4.04
C LEU A 79 -0.98 14.63 4.91
N ALA A 80 -0.94 15.84 4.33
CA ALA A 80 -0.79 17.08 5.08
C ALA A 80 -1.90 17.22 6.14
N PHE A 81 -3.14 16.88 5.79
CA PHE A 81 -4.26 16.88 6.75
C PHE A 81 -3.99 15.93 7.93
N PHE A 82 -3.56 14.68 7.69
CA PHE A 82 -3.26 13.76 8.78
C PHE A 82 -2.11 14.25 9.66
N ILE A 83 -1.08 14.82 9.06
CA ILE A 83 0.08 15.40 9.78
C ILE A 83 -0.35 16.59 10.64
N GLU A 84 -1.14 17.51 10.09
CA GLU A 84 -1.69 18.67 10.80
C GLU A 84 -2.56 18.25 11.98
N LYS A 85 -3.42 17.26 11.78
CA LYS A 85 -4.29 16.69 12.81
C LYS A 85 -3.55 15.78 13.81
N LYS A 86 -2.25 15.58 13.64
CA LYS A 86 -1.40 14.75 14.51
C LYS A 86 -1.95 13.32 14.67
N VAL A 87 -2.44 12.76 13.56
CA VAL A 87 -2.93 11.38 13.55
C VAL A 87 -1.79 10.45 13.96
N PRO A 88 -1.96 9.60 14.99
CA PRO A 88 -0.85 8.78 15.50
C PRO A 88 -0.32 7.79 14.46
N GLN A 89 -1.22 7.16 13.69
CA GLN A 89 -0.82 6.17 12.69
C GLN A 89 -1.73 6.19 11.46
N VAL A 90 -1.11 6.23 10.28
CA VAL A 90 -1.74 6.06 8.98
C VAL A 90 -1.18 4.82 8.32
N LYS A 91 -2.00 3.78 8.13
CA LYS A 91 -1.62 2.56 7.42
C LYS A 91 -2.06 2.64 5.97
N PHE A 92 -1.09 2.62 5.06
CA PHE A 92 -1.36 2.44 3.64
C PHE A 92 -1.81 1.01 3.36
N VAL A 93 -2.88 0.89 2.57
CA VAL A 93 -3.43 -0.41 2.16
C VAL A 93 -3.15 -0.72 0.68
N ASP A 94 -2.21 0.01 0.11
CA ASP A 94 -1.62 -0.26 -1.21
C ASP A 94 -0.96 -1.64 -1.20
N ARG A 95 -1.31 -2.52 -2.13
CA ARG A 95 -0.90 -3.94 -2.12
C ARG A 95 0.59 -4.18 -2.34
N THR A 96 1.26 -3.24 -2.97
CA THR A 96 2.72 -3.16 -3.09
C THR A 96 3.04 -1.70 -3.31
N PHE A 97 3.21 -0.97 -2.24
CA PHE A 97 3.34 0.48 -2.26
C PHE A 97 4.47 0.96 -3.19
N ASN A 98 5.62 0.30 -3.13
CA ASN A 98 6.80 0.65 -3.92
C ASN A 98 6.87 0.00 -5.32
N CYS A 99 5.73 -0.46 -5.85
CA CYS A 99 5.71 -1.02 -7.22
C CYS A 99 5.96 0.04 -8.32
N ARG A 100 5.85 1.33 -7.98
CA ARG A 100 6.19 2.47 -8.82
C ARG A 100 7.07 3.45 -8.04
N HIS A 101 8.35 3.47 -8.36
CA HIS A 101 9.39 4.19 -7.62
C HIS A 101 9.14 5.70 -7.49
N ASP A 102 8.77 6.37 -8.59
CA ASP A 102 8.48 7.80 -8.57
C ASP A 102 7.36 8.16 -7.59
N HIS A 103 6.28 7.37 -7.59
CA HIS A 103 5.16 7.57 -6.68
C HIS A 103 5.57 7.35 -5.21
N ALA A 104 6.28 6.28 -4.92
CA ALA A 104 6.77 5.98 -3.58
C ALA A 104 7.74 7.07 -3.07
N MET A 105 8.70 7.48 -3.91
CA MET A 105 9.67 8.52 -3.58
C MET A 105 9.01 9.86 -3.28
N GLU A 106 8.01 10.28 -4.07
CA GLU A 106 7.27 11.52 -3.84
C GLU A 106 6.54 11.51 -2.49
N ILE A 107 5.91 10.39 -2.13
CA ILE A 107 5.22 10.24 -0.84
C ILE A 107 6.23 10.22 0.31
N TRP A 108 7.30 9.43 0.21
CA TRP A 108 8.31 9.33 1.27
C TRP A 108 9.05 10.65 1.50
N ARG A 109 9.41 11.39 0.42
CA ARG A 109 9.97 12.74 0.55
C ARG A 109 9.00 13.69 1.25
N PHE A 110 7.74 13.66 0.85
CA PHE A 110 6.72 14.52 1.43
C PHE A 110 6.54 14.26 2.93
N VAL A 111 6.38 13.00 3.37
CA VAL A 111 6.19 12.70 4.80
C VAL A 111 7.43 13.01 5.62
N LYS A 112 8.63 12.87 5.05
CA LYS A 112 9.89 13.26 5.69
C LYS A 112 9.98 14.77 5.87
N GLU A 113 9.70 15.54 4.83
CA GLU A 113 9.78 17.01 4.85
C GLU A 113 8.75 17.65 5.79
N HIS A 114 7.61 17.00 5.99
CA HIS A 114 6.52 17.51 6.82
C HIS A 114 6.38 16.76 8.15
N ASP A 115 7.41 16.02 8.57
CA ASP A 115 7.38 15.24 9.81
C ASP A 115 7.06 16.11 11.03
N ASN A 116 5.98 15.76 11.73
CA ASN A 116 5.53 16.44 12.95
C ASN A 116 6.05 15.79 14.25
N GLY A 117 6.91 14.77 14.15
CA GLY A 117 7.44 14.00 15.28
C GLY A 117 6.46 13.05 15.96
N ILE A 118 5.23 12.93 15.44
CA ILE A 118 4.14 12.13 16.04
C ILE A 118 3.63 11.06 15.08
N THR A 119 3.22 11.48 13.88
CA THR A 119 2.56 10.60 12.91
C THR A 119 3.52 9.51 12.41
N ASN A 120 3.07 8.27 12.46
CA ASN A 120 3.71 7.11 11.84
C ASN A 120 2.96 6.72 10.58
N PHE A 121 3.70 6.41 9.51
CA PHE A 121 3.16 5.91 8.26
C PHE A 121 3.61 4.46 8.04
N HIS A 122 2.64 3.58 7.88
CA HIS A 122 2.90 2.15 7.68
C HIS A 122 2.65 1.77 6.22
N PHE A 123 3.64 1.12 5.59
CA PHE A 123 3.60 0.74 4.17
C PHE A 123 3.81 -0.76 3.99
N GLU A 124 3.01 -1.39 3.13
CA GLU A 124 3.23 -2.76 2.63
C GLU A 124 4.09 -2.69 1.36
N ILE A 125 5.30 -3.26 1.41
CA ILE A 125 6.28 -3.17 0.33
C ILE A 125 6.78 -4.53 -0.15
N SER A 126 7.37 -4.54 -1.35
CA SER A 126 8.24 -5.61 -1.81
C SER A 126 9.69 -5.15 -1.67
N ALA A 127 10.43 -5.72 -0.71
CA ALA A 127 11.76 -5.22 -0.37
C ALA A 127 12.76 -5.38 -1.53
N ASP A 128 12.60 -6.41 -2.35
CA ASP A 128 13.43 -6.66 -3.53
C ASP A 128 13.24 -5.65 -4.69
N LEU A 129 12.27 -4.74 -4.57
CA LEU A 129 12.10 -3.61 -5.46
C LEU A 129 12.83 -2.35 -5.00
N LEU A 130 13.27 -2.28 -3.74
CA LEU A 130 13.96 -1.10 -3.22
C LEU A 130 15.32 -0.90 -3.91
N ASN A 131 15.58 0.31 -4.31
CA ASN A 131 16.85 0.74 -4.87
C ASN A 131 17.68 1.57 -3.86
N GLU A 132 18.92 1.91 -4.22
CA GLU A 132 19.82 2.65 -3.34
C GLU A 132 19.32 4.07 -3.00
N GLU A 133 18.59 4.74 -3.91
CA GLU A 133 18.03 6.06 -3.65
C GLU A 133 16.90 6.00 -2.62
N GLU A 134 16.02 5.01 -2.73
CA GLU A 134 14.95 4.75 -1.78
C GLU A 134 15.52 4.37 -0.41
N LEU A 135 16.52 3.49 -0.37
CA LEU A 135 17.21 3.12 0.87
C LEU A 135 17.87 4.32 1.54
N ALA A 136 18.57 5.17 0.77
CA ALA A 136 19.19 6.38 1.32
C ALA A 136 18.14 7.35 1.90
N LEU A 137 17.00 7.51 1.21
CA LEU A 137 15.92 8.37 1.69
C LEU A 137 15.32 7.87 2.99
N ILE A 138 14.99 6.57 3.10
CA ILE A 138 14.39 6.01 4.31
C ILE A 138 15.36 5.96 5.49
N HIS A 139 16.67 5.78 5.25
CA HIS A 139 17.69 5.86 6.31
C HIS A 139 17.84 7.26 6.91
N ASP A 140 17.54 8.29 6.15
CA ASP A 140 17.60 9.70 6.60
C ASP A 140 16.29 10.18 7.23
N MET A 141 15.39 9.26 7.58
CA MET A 141 14.13 9.55 8.28
C MET A 141 14.29 9.42 9.80
N ARG A 142 13.46 10.16 10.54
CA ARG A 142 13.35 10.01 11.99
C ARG A 142 12.93 8.60 12.38
N PRO A 143 13.51 8.00 13.43
CA PRO A 143 13.00 6.76 13.99
C PRO A 143 11.51 6.83 14.32
N GLY A 144 10.74 5.87 13.80
CA GLY A 144 9.29 5.79 13.97
C GLY A 144 8.47 6.68 13.03
N LEU A 145 9.06 7.37 12.05
CA LEU A 145 8.30 8.07 11.02
C LEU A 145 7.61 7.07 10.09
N ILE A 146 8.33 6.05 9.65
CA ILE A 146 7.75 4.99 8.83
C ILE A 146 7.95 3.61 9.47
N GLN A 147 7.04 2.71 9.09
CA GLN A 147 7.09 1.28 9.38
C GLN A 147 6.89 0.53 8.06
N LEU A 148 7.64 -0.53 7.86
CA LEU A 148 7.59 -1.34 6.65
C LEU A 148 7.09 -2.75 6.97
N GLU A 149 6.05 -3.19 6.28
CA GLU A 149 5.57 -4.56 6.26
C GLU A 149 6.06 -5.23 4.97
N ILE A 150 6.85 -6.28 5.13
CA ILE A 150 7.57 -6.95 4.04
C ILE A 150 7.10 -8.39 3.95
N GLY A 151 6.36 -8.71 2.90
CA GLY A 151 5.92 -10.09 2.66
C GLY A 151 7.09 -10.97 2.23
N VAL A 152 7.41 -11.99 3.02
CA VAL A 152 8.37 -13.07 2.70
C VAL A 152 7.64 -14.33 2.27
N GLN A 153 6.59 -14.71 3.02
CA GLN A 153 5.69 -15.86 2.82
C GLN A 153 6.38 -17.22 2.97
N SER A 154 7.54 -17.42 2.36
CA SER A 154 8.33 -18.65 2.44
C SER A 154 9.79 -18.38 2.11
N THR A 155 10.68 -19.16 2.74
CA THR A 155 12.11 -19.22 2.39
C THR A 155 12.45 -20.43 1.52
N ASN A 156 11.48 -21.26 1.19
CA ASN A 156 11.64 -22.42 0.33
C ASN A 156 11.41 -22.03 -1.13
N GLU A 157 12.44 -22.13 -1.98
CA GLU A 157 12.42 -21.74 -3.38
C GLU A 157 11.35 -22.48 -4.20
N THR A 158 11.14 -23.78 -3.92
CA THR A 158 10.11 -24.58 -4.61
C THR A 158 8.72 -24.04 -4.28
N THR A 159 8.45 -23.75 -3.00
CA THR A 159 7.19 -23.14 -2.58
C THR A 159 6.97 -21.77 -3.22
N ILE A 160 8.02 -20.92 -3.26
CA ILE A 160 7.95 -19.59 -3.90
C ILE A 160 7.56 -19.70 -5.38
N GLN A 161 8.13 -20.67 -6.10
CA GLN A 161 7.81 -20.93 -7.49
C GLN A 161 6.37 -21.46 -7.66
N GLU A 162 5.94 -22.41 -6.85
CA GLU A 162 4.60 -23.00 -6.91
C GLU A 162 3.48 -21.98 -6.62
N ILE A 163 3.72 -21.04 -5.73
CA ILE A 163 2.77 -19.95 -5.44
C ILE A 163 2.87 -18.78 -6.41
N HIS A 164 3.66 -18.90 -7.46
CA HIS A 164 3.90 -17.86 -8.48
C HIS A 164 4.36 -16.51 -7.91
N ARG A 165 5.09 -16.55 -6.80
CA ARG A 165 5.64 -15.33 -6.20
C ARG A 165 6.96 -14.95 -6.90
N THR A 166 7.03 -13.71 -7.37
CA THR A 166 8.26 -13.13 -7.92
C THR A 166 9.05 -12.52 -6.77
N MET A 167 10.05 -13.25 -6.26
CA MET A 167 10.91 -12.79 -5.18
C MET A 167 12.28 -13.43 -5.31
N LYS A 168 13.34 -12.64 -5.12
CA LYS A 168 14.72 -13.10 -5.06
C LYS A 168 15.16 -13.12 -3.59
N LEU A 169 15.20 -14.30 -2.98
CA LEU A 169 15.41 -14.45 -1.52
C LEU A 169 16.72 -13.82 -1.05
N GLU A 170 17.83 -14.01 -1.77
CA GLU A 170 19.12 -13.44 -1.38
C GLU A 170 19.11 -11.89 -1.47
N LEU A 171 18.52 -11.34 -2.50
CA LEU A 171 18.35 -9.90 -2.63
C LEU A 171 17.48 -9.34 -1.49
N LEU A 172 16.36 -10.02 -1.18
CA LEU A 172 15.49 -9.65 -0.07
C LEU A 172 16.26 -9.63 1.26
N LYS A 173 17.05 -10.66 1.55
CA LYS A 173 17.90 -10.72 2.76
C LYS A 173 18.89 -9.57 2.84
N ASP A 174 19.52 -9.23 1.72
CA ASP A 174 20.50 -8.14 1.67
C ASP A 174 19.84 -6.77 1.89
N ILE A 175 18.68 -6.55 1.30
CA ILE A 175 17.91 -5.31 1.49
C ILE A 175 17.42 -5.19 2.93
N VAL A 176 16.86 -6.26 3.51
CA VAL A 176 16.42 -6.26 4.92
C VAL A 176 17.61 -5.91 5.85
N ARG A 177 18.80 -6.51 5.64
CA ARG A 177 19.99 -6.15 6.43
C ARG A 177 20.38 -4.67 6.27
N LYS A 178 20.26 -4.12 5.04
CA LYS A 178 20.52 -2.70 4.82
C LYS A 178 19.52 -1.84 5.59
N ILE A 179 18.22 -2.12 5.53
CA ILE A 179 17.20 -1.39 6.28
C ILE A 179 17.49 -1.44 7.78
N GLN A 180 17.78 -2.63 8.32
CA GLN A 180 18.14 -2.82 9.74
C GLN A 180 19.39 -2.04 10.15
N GLY A 181 20.35 -1.91 9.25
CA GLY A 181 21.58 -1.14 9.48
C GLY A 181 21.33 0.36 9.73
N GLY A 182 20.19 0.90 9.35
CA GLY A 182 19.78 2.28 9.63
C GLY A 182 19.24 2.50 11.05
N GLU A 183 18.82 1.44 11.74
CA GLU A 183 18.28 1.44 13.13
C GLU A 183 17.11 2.42 13.35
N ASN A 184 16.46 2.88 12.28
CA ASN A 184 15.41 3.90 12.35
C ASN A 184 14.03 3.41 11.84
N ILE A 185 13.98 2.26 11.19
CA ILE A 185 12.78 1.68 10.60
C ILE A 185 12.31 0.47 11.39
N HIS A 186 11.02 0.44 11.74
CA HIS A 186 10.41 -0.78 12.25
C HIS A 186 10.00 -1.66 11.08
N GLU A 187 10.55 -2.86 11.02
CA GLU A 187 10.22 -3.86 10.01
C GLU A 187 9.32 -4.95 10.58
N HIS A 188 8.31 -5.31 9.82
CA HIS A 188 7.49 -6.50 10.05
C HIS A 188 7.66 -7.44 8.86
N LEU A 189 8.16 -8.64 9.13
CA LEU A 189 8.35 -9.69 8.13
C LEU A 189 7.23 -10.71 8.25
N ASP A 190 6.51 -10.98 7.15
CA ASP A 190 5.31 -11.81 7.10
C ASP A 190 5.55 -13.11 6.30
#